data_87ed21489ea730e8447be3302bd8cbd0
#
_entry.id   87ed21489ea730e8447be3302bd8cbd0
#
_cell.length_a   1.000
_cell.length_b   1.000
_cell.length_c   1.000
_cell.angle_alpha   90.00
_cell.angle_beta   90.00
_cell.angle_gamma   90.00
#
_symmetry.space_group_name_H-M   'P 1'
#
loop_
_entity.id
_entity.type
_entity.pdbx_description
1 polymer ?
#
loop_
_entity_poly.entity_id
_entity_poly.type
_entity_poly.pdbx_seq_one_letter_code
_entity_poly.pdbx_strand_id
1 'polypeptide(L)'
;MNMKLTHLLFTLITFFIVISGKAQKASTGILYRFATQAEAQMLITEIDQYTNSWNQFDLDVRLQKQEGRKSQLLRLGMESTRGWSEAEKTKANKAFATIEAAVKKQKLKLAFPAEVILIKTSMAEEGGAAAYTRENWIAIGEQALEKMSDEDFARLVAHELFHIMTRTDLAFKKKTYGIIGFTVLDRPIVFPSDLMQKLISNPDVSRRDSYAPFTIEGKSMNCTMVIYTDKPYTEGTLSQYIKVGLVPLNEQFIPIQQNGITTIYTPEQASDFQERTGKNTNYVIDPEEILAENFSYLMVSKADLPNPQLVEDLGKALQN
;
A
#
# COMPACT_ATOMS: atom_id res chain seq x y z
N MET A 1 -43.16 59.63 13.64
CA MET A 1 -42.70 59.46 12.26
C MET A 1 -41.92 58.13 12.20
N ASN A 2 -42.64 57.08 11.76
CA ASN A 2 -42.21 55.70 11.83
C ASN A 2 -41.39 55.36 10.57
N MET A 3 -40.08 55.07 10.74
CA MET A 3 -39.23 54.45 9.69
C MET A 3 -39.29 52.95 9.83
N LYS A 4 -39.85 52.25 8.84
CA LYS A 4 -39.81 50.80 8.70
C LYS A 4 -38.48 50.40 8.08
N LEU A 5 -37.69 49.60 8.82
CA LEU A 5 -36.44 48.99 8.34
C LEU A 5 -36.79 47.69 7.61
N THR A 6 -36.62 47.69 6.28
CA THR A 6 -36.83 46.49 5.44
C THR A 6 -35.54 45.69 5.41
N HIS A 7 -35.55 44.50 6.02
CA HIS A 7 -34.44 43.54 5.93
C HIS A 7 -34.50 42.82 4.58
N LEU A 8 -33.49 43.06 3.76
CA LEU A 8 -33.24 42.30 2.51
C LEU A 8 -32.46 41.04 2.83
N LEU A 9 -33.14 39.89 2.79
CA LEU A 9 -32.50 38.57 2.97
C LEU A 9 -31.84 38.18 1.64
N PHE A 10 -30.49 38.22 1.57
CA PHE A 10 -29.73 37.64 0.47
C PHE A 10 -29.58 36.14 0.71
N THR A 11 -30.34 35.32 0.00
CA THR A 11 -30.18 33.87 -0.02
C THR A 11 -29.05 33.52 -1.00
N LEU A 12 -27.89 33.17 -0.47
CA LEU A 12 -26.77 32.66 -1.26
C LEU A 12 -27.08 31.20 -1.64
N ILE A 13 -27.50 30.97 -2.88
CA ILE A 13 -27.66 29.61 -3.42
C ILE A 13 -26.30 29.17 -3.93
N THR A 14 -25.61 28.34 -3.13
CA THR A 14 -24.38 27.66 -3.54
C THR A 14 -24.75 26.49 -4.45
N PHE A 15 -24.53 26.62 -5.73
CA PHE A 15 -24.63 25.54 -6.68
C PHE A 15 -23.39 24.61 -6.50
N PHE A 16 -23.59 23.48 -5.83
CA PHE A 16 -22.64 22.36 -5.90
C PHE A 16 -22.82 21.70 -7.27
N ILE A 17 -21.90 21.97 -8.20
CA ILE A 17 -21.78 21.18 -9.42
C ILE A 17 -21.08 19.89 -9.04
N VAL A 18 -21.84 18.86 -8.72
CA VAL A 18 -21.35 17.49 -8.61
C VAL A 18 -21.07 17.01 -10.04
N ILE A 19 -19.83 17.11 -10.49
CA ILE A 19 -19.38 16.46 -11.72
C ILE A 19 -19.20 14.98 -11.35
N SER A 20 -20.27 14.21 -11.41
CA SER A 20 -20.20 12.76 -11.28
C SER A 20 -19.54 12.20 -12.55
N GLY A 21 -18.25 11.86 -12.47
CA GLY A 21 -17.64 10.97 -13.43
C GLY A 21 -18.45 9.67 -13.44
N LYS A 22 -18.96 9.24 -14.60
CA LYS A 22 -19.71 7.98 -14.70
C LYS A 22 -18.78 6.83 -14.30
N ALA A 23 -19.10 6.17 -13.20
CA ALA A 23 -18.47 4.90 -12.83
C ALA A 23 -18.67 3.90 -13.98
N GLN A 24 -17.58 3.31 -14.46
CA GLN A 24 -17.63 2.30 -15.49
C GLN A 24 -17.79 0.94 -14.80
N LYS A 25 -18.98 0.36 -14.89
CA LYS A 25 -19.28 -0.94 -14.29
C LYS A 25 -18.67 -2.03 -15.14
N ALA A 26 -17.69 -2.73 -14.61
CA ALA A 26 -17.16 -3.93 -15.22
C ALA A 26 -18.13 -5.11 -15.06
N SER A 27 -18.03 -6.13 -15.94
CA SER A 27 -18.99 -7.24 -16.04
C SER A 27 -18.97 -8.23 -14.88
N THR A 28 -18.01 -8.15 -13.97
CA THR A 28 -17.77 -9.13 -12.89
C THR A 28 -17.74 -8.55 -11.47
N GLY A 29 -17.87 -7.24 -11.33
CA GLY A 29 -18.10 -6.63 -10.03
C GLY A 29 -17.01 -5.75 -9.47
N ILE A 30 -15.84 -5.56 -10.12
CA ILE A 30 -14.88 -4.53 -9.70
C ILE A 30 -15.39 -3.18 -10.21
N LEU A 31 -15.84 -2.34 -9.28
CA LEU A 31 -16.23 -0.97 -9.62
C LEU A 31 -15.01 -0.06 -9.46
N TYR A 32 -14.61 0.60 -10.54
CA TYR A 32 -13.53 1.56 -10.52
C TYR A 32 -13.82 2.78 -11.40
N ARG A 33 -13.12 3.87 -11.14
CA ARG A 33 -13.20 5.09 -11.95
C ARG A 33 -11.88 5.84 -11.98
N PHE A 34 -11.73 6.70 -12.96
CA PHE A 34 -10.59 7.60 -13.09
C PHE A 34 -10.91 8.94 -12.43
N ALA A 35 -10.08 9.36 -11.48
CA ALA A 35 -10.18 10.68 -10.89
C ALA A 35 -9.79 11.77 -11.91
N THR A 36 -10.41 12.91 -11.81
CA THR A 36 -9.88 14.13 -12.45
C THR A 36 -8.59 14.55 -11.76
N GLN A 37 -7.75 15.37 -12.42
CA GLN A 37 -6.52 15.87 -11.79
C GLN A 37 -6.83 16.67 -10.51
N ALA A 38 -7.88 17.48 -10.51
CA ALA A 38 -8.28 18.23 -9.31
C ALA A 38 -8.70 17.32 -8.16
N GLU A 39 -9.42 16.24 -8.45
CA GLU A 39 -9.77 15.23 -7.44
C GLU A 39 -8.55 14.48 -6.93
N ALA A 40 -7.62 14.10 -7.82
CA ALA A 40 -6.37 13.48 -7.44
C ALA A 40 -5.54 14.36 -6.49
N GLN A 41 -5.51 15.68 -6.75
CA GLN A 41 -4.86 16.67 -5.88
C GLN A 41 -5.49 16.71 -4.47
N MET A 42 -6.81 16.58 -4.37
CA MET A 42 -7.50 16.51 -3.08
C MET A 42 -7.14 15.20 -2.35
N LEU A 43 -7.28 14.05 -3.02
CA LEU A 43 -7.03 12.74 -2.41
C LEU A 43 -5.59 12.59 -1.90
N ILE A 44 -4.60 12.98 -2.71
CA ILE A 44 -3.19 12.81 -2.35
C ILE A 44 -2.77 13.71 -1.19
N THR A 45 -3.44 14.83 -0.98
CA THR A 45 -3.16 15.79 0.10
C THR A 45 -3.97 15.55 1.38
N GLU A 46 -4.85 14.55 1.41
CA GLU A 46 -5.58 14.17 2.62
C GLU A 46 -4.62 13.77 3.75
N ILE A 47 -5.00 14.18 4.96
CA ILE A 47 -4.30 13.80 6.19
C ILE A 47 -4.92 12.52 6.72
N ASP A 48 -4.24 11.42 6.53
CA ASP A 48 -4.65 10.08 6.92
C ASP A 48 -3.61 9.38 7.82
N GLN A 49 -3.77 8.09 8.04
CA GLN A 49 -2.86 7.31 8.86
C GLN A 49 -1.44 7.29 8.28
N TYR A 50 -1.30 7.16 6.94
CA TYR A 50 -0.01 7.16 6.27
C TYR A 50 0.72 8.49 6.44
N THR A 51 0.10 9.61 6.10
CA THR A 51 0.70 10.93 6.23
C THR A 51 0.99 11.31 7.68
N ASN A 52 0.25 10.74 8.65
CA ASN A 52 0.51 10.92 10.08
C ASN A 52 1.66 10.06 10.60
N SER A 53 2.05 9.00 9.88
CA SER A 53 3.20 8.17 10.25
C SER A 53 4.55 8.74 9.81
N TRP A 54 4.59 9.76 8.95
CA TRP A 54 5.83 10.35 8.46
C TRP A 54 6.68 10.93 9.58
N ASN A 55 7.88 10.41 9.73
CA ASN A 55 8.93 10.98 10.57
C ASN A 55 9.85 11.90 9.75
N GLN A 56 10.91 12.45 10.36
CA GLN A 56 11.80 13.38 9.66
C GLN A 56 12.54 12.70 8.51
N PHE A 57 12.95 11.45 8.66
CA PHE A 57 13.60 10.69 7.57
C PHE A 57 12.68 10.53 6.36
N ASP A 58 11.40 10.20 6.58
CA ASP A 58 10.41 10.06 5.51
C ASP A 58 10.26 11.35 4.69
N LEU A 59 10.27 12.50 5.39
CA LEU A 59 10.18 13.80 4.75
C LEU A 59 11.45 14.13 3.96
N ASP A 60 12.60 13.90 4.56
CA ASP A 60 13.88 14.26 3.97
C ASP A 60 14.17 13.44 2.71
N VAL A 61 13.97 12.13 2.77
CA VAL A 61 14.28 11.24 1.64
C VAL A 61 13.34 11.44 0.45
N ARG A 62 12.04 11.67 0.69
CA ARG A 62 11.07 11.91 -0.39
C ARG A 62 11.23 13.30 -1.01
N LEU A 63 11.59 14.29 -0.19
CA LEU A 63 11.89 15.63 -0.68
C LEU A 63 13.32 15.77 -1.22
N GLN A 64 14.17 14.76 -1.06
CA GLN A 64 15.58 14.75 -1.43
C GLN A 64 16.34 15.96 -0.84
N LYS A 65 16.04 16.28 0.42
CA LYS A 65 16.67 17.38 1.16
C LYS A 65 16.53 17.17 2.66
N GLN A 66 17.47 17.67 3.44
CA GLN A 66 17.37 17.70 4.90
C GLN A 66 16.36 18.74 5.38
N GLU A 67 15.84 18.53 6.59
CA GLU A 67 14.86 19.42 7.26
C GLU A 67 13.57 19.63 6.44
N GLY A 68 13.15 18.57 5.75
CA GLY A 68 11.91 18.53 5.00
C GLY A 68 10.69 18.77 5.90
N ARG A 69 9.67 19.41 5.37
CA ARG A 69 8.42 19.68 6.08
C ARG A 69 7.25 18.93 5.46
N LYS A 70 6.34 18.43 6.28
CA LYS A 70 5.13 17.73 5.84
C LYS A 70 4.36 18.51 4.77
N SER A 71 4.19 19.83 4.94
CA SER A 71 3.54 20.68 3.95
C SER A 71 4.22 20.69 2.58
N GLN A 72 5.55 20.53 2.55
CA GLN A 72 6.29 20.48 1.29
C GLN A 72 6.10 19.14 0.58
N LEU A 73 6.04 18.02 1.33
CA LEU A 73 5.77 16.71 0.75
C LEU A 73 4.32 16.61 0.25
N LEU A 74 3.35 17.13 0.99
CA LEU A 74 1.96 17.25 0.53
C LEU A 74 1.87 18.09 -0.75
N ARG A 75 2.60 19.21 -0.82
CA ARG A 75 2.66 20.05 -2.01
C ARG A 75 3.30 19.29 -3.19
N LEU A 76 4.39 18.56 -2.96
CA LEU A 76 5.02 17.73 -3.99
C LEU A 76 4.03 16.69 -4.52
N GLY A 77 3.27 16.01 -3.66
CA GLY A 77 2.22 15.08 -4.06
C GLY A 77 1.17 15.76 -4.95
N MET A 78 0.68 16.92 -4.54
CA MET A 78 -0.28 17.71 -5.34
C MET A 78 0.29 18.06 -6.73
N GLU A 79 1.53 18.54 -6.80
CA GLU A 79 2.21 18.94 -8.03
C GLU A 79 2.57 17.73 -8.93
N SER A 80 2.64 16.53 -8.34
CA SER A 80 2.92 15.27 -9.05
C SER A 80 1.72 14.73 -9.82
N THR A 81 0.49 15.12 -9.48
CA THR A 81 -0.72 14.59 -10.12
C THR A 81 -0.81 14.93 -11.60
N ARG A 82 -1.39 14.01 -12.36
CA ARG A 82 -1.56 14.11 -13.83
C ARG A 82 -2.98 13.77 -14.25
N GLY A 83 -3.42 14.31 -15.38
CA GLY A 83 -4.65 13.91 -16.04
C GLY A 83 -4.48 12.61 -16.83
N TRP A 84 -5.56 11.88 -17.05
CA TRP A 84 -5.60 10.64 -17.83
C TRP A 84 -5.84 10.89 -19.31
N SER A 85 -5.07 10.27 -20.19
CA SER A 85 -5.38 10.15 -21.62
C SER A 85 -6.31 8.95 -21.88
N GLU A 86 -6.98 8.92 -23.02
CA GLU A 86 -7.84 7.79 -23.41
C GLU A 86 -7.05 6.50 -23.64
N ALA A 87 -5.82 6.60 -24.11
CA ALA A 87 -4.93 5.43 -24.26
C ALA A 87 -4.58 4.80 -22.92
N GLU A 88 -4.25 5.61 -21.91
CA GLU A 88 -3.95 5.15 -20.55
C GLU A 88 -5.18 4.53 -19.88
N LYS A 89 -6.35 5.15 -20.04
CA LYS A 89 -7.62 4.57 -19.57
C LYS A 89 -7.89 3.21 -20.24
N THR A 90 -7.61 3.09 -21.54
CA THR A 90 -7.76 1.84 -22.27
C THR A 90 -6.84 0.77 -21.72
N LYS A 91 -5.58 1.10 -21.40
CA LYS A 91 -4.62 0.17 -20.78
C LYS A 91 -5.10 -0.28 -19.40
N ALA A 92 -5.55 0.65 -18.56
CA ALA A 92 -6.10 0.34 -17.25
C ALA A 92 -7.36 -0.55 -17.36
N ASN A 93 -8.27 -0.24 -18.27
CA ASN A 93 -9.47 -1.07 -18.51
C ASN A 93 -9.11 -2.51 -18.92
N LYS A 94 -8.07 -2.71 -19.74
CA LYS A 94 -7.58 -4.05 -20.09
C LYS A 94 -7.04 -4.80 -18.86
N ALA A 95 -6.30 -4.12 -17.98
CA ALA A 95 -5.77 -4.71 -16.76
C ALA A 95 -6.90 -5.21 -15.85
N PHE A 96 -7.92 -4.39 -15.59
CA PHE A 96 -9.09 -4.80 -14.81
C PHE A 96 -9.84 -5.97 -15.47
N ALA A 97 -10.07 -5.92 -16.78
CA ALA A 97 -10.71 -7.02 -17.51
C ALA A 97 -9.91 -8.34 -17.41
N THR A 98 -8.59 -8.29 -17.43
CA THR A 98 -7.71 -9.46 -17.24
C THR A 98 -7.87 -10.04 -15.83
N ILE A 99 -7.85 -9.19 -14.79
CA ILE A 99 -8.03 -9.61 -13.39
C ILE A 99 -9.42 -10.25 -13.21
N GLU A 100 -10.48 -9.62 -13.71
CA GLU A 100 -11.84 -10.15 -13.64
C GLU A 100 -11.99 -11.50 -14.32
N ALA A 101 -11.37 -11.66 -15.47
CA ALA A 101 -11.36 -12.96 -16.19
C ALA A 101 -10.65 -14.04 -15.34
N ALA A 102 -9.55 -13.69 -14.67
CA ALA A 102 -8.83 -14.59 -13.77
C ALA A 102 -9.67 -14.99 -12.55
N VAL A 103 -10.32 -14.03 -11.89
CA VAL A 103 -11.23 -14.25 -10.76
C VAL A 103 -12.35 -15.22 -11.15
N LYS A 104 -12.99 -14.97 -12.30
CA LYS A 104 -14.07 -15.83 -12.82
C LYS A 104 -13.56 -17.24 -13.18
N LYS A 105 -12.44 -17.32 -13.91
CA LYS A 105 -11.84 -18.60 -14.35
C LYS A 105 -11.49 -19.47 -13.15
N GLN A 106 -10.90 -18.88 -12.12
CA GLN A 106 -10.43 -19.59 -10.92
C GLN A 106 -11.52 -19.71 -9.84
N LYS A 107 -12.71 -19.13 -10.06
CA LYS A 107 -13.84 -19.13 -9.11
C LYS A 107 -13.47 -18.55 -7.74
N LEU A 108 -12.68 -17.49 -7.73
CA LEU A 108 -12.24 -16.84 -6.48
C LEU A 108 -13.40 -16.06 -5.87
N LYS A 109 -13.48 -16.10 -4.53
CA LYS A 109 -14.46 -15.35 -3.73
C LYS A 109 -13.76 -14.14 -3.13
N LEU A 110 -13.69 -13.05 -3.87
CA LEU A 110 -13.05 -11.80 -3.46
C LEU A 110 -14.12 -10.75 -3.16
N ALA A 111 -14.01 -10.14 -1.99
CA ALA A 111 -14.79 -8.97 -1.61
C ALA A 111 -14.02 -7.70 -2.03
N PHE A 112 -14.24 -7.26 -3.26
CA PHE A 112 -13.68 -5.99 -3.70
C PHE A 112 -14.34 -4.82 -2.97
N PRO A 113 -13.64 -3.69 -2.78
CA PRO A 113 -14.22 -2.49 -2.20
C PRO A 113 -15.38 -1.97 -3.07
N ALA A 114 -16.26 -1.16 -2.46
CA ALA A 114 -17.44 -0.62 -3.16
C ALA A 114 -17.05 0.18 -4.42
N GLU A 115 -15.92 0.86 -4.40
CA GLU A 115 -15.32 1.56 -5.55
C GLU A 115 -13.82 1.69 -5.35
N VAL A 116 -13.06 1.56 -6.45
CA VAL A 116 -11.62 1.88 -6.53
C VAL A 116 -11.44 3.15 -7.35
N ILE A 117 -10.71 4.12 -6.81
CA ILE A 117 -10.42 5.36 -7.52
C ILE A 117 -8.99 5.31 -8.06
N LEU A 118 -8.83 5.57 -9.35
CA LEU A 118 -7.52 5.59 -10.00
C LEU A 118 -7.04 7.02 -10.14
N ILE A 119 -5.89 7.34 -9.57
CA ILE A 119 -5.19 8.60 -9.78
C ILE A 119 -3.90 8.37 -10.54
N LYS A 120 -3.43 9.35 -11.28
CA LYS A 120 -2.16 9.30 -12.01
C LYS A 120 -1.20 10.34 -11.47
N THR A 121 0.06 9.93 -11.21
CA THR A 121 1.11 10.82 -10.73
C THR A 121 2.42 10.60 -11.48
N SER A 122 3.39 11.51 -11.28
CA SER A 122 4.79 11.30 -11.70
C SER A 122 5.56 10.40 -10.74
N MET A 123 5.00 10.04 -9.59
CA MET A 123 5.62 9.30 -8.49
C MET A 123 6.82 10.01 -7.82
N ALA A 124 7.00 11.32 -8.04
CA ALA A 124 8.05 12.07 -7.35
C ALA A 124 7.85 12.08 -5.82
N GLU A 125 6.60 12.03 -5.36
CA GLU A 125 6.20 12.02 -3.95
C GLU A 125 6.55 10.70 -3.23
N GLU A 126 6.70 9.60 -3.97
CA GLU A 126 7.07 8.28 -3.44
C GLU A 126 8.37 7.74 -4.08
N GLY A 127 9.30 8.65 -4.42
CA GLY A 127 10.64 8.28 -4.85
C GLY A 127 10.71 7.50 -6.16
N GLY A 128 9.71 7.60 -7.03
CA GLY A 128 9.67 6.92 -8.32
C GLY A 128 9.09 5.50 -8.28
N ALA A 129 8.27 5.19 -7.30
CA ALA A 129 7.50 3.93 -7.25
C ALA A 129 6.68 3.70 -8.53
N ALA A 130 6.31 2.45 -8.83
CA ALA A 130 5.46 2.16 -9.99
C ALA A 130 3.99 2.49 -9.72
N ALA A 131 3.50 2.16 -8.53
CA ALA A 131 2.19 2.47 -8.00
C ALA A 131 2.24 2.44 -6.47
N TYR A 132 1.16 2.86 -5.82
CA TYR A 132 0.89 2.69 -4.39
C TYR A 132 -0.59 2.92 -4.09
N THR A 133 -1.04 2.51 -2.91
CA THR A 133 -2.43 2.68 -2.48
C THR A 133 -2.55 3.50 -1.20
N ARG A 134 -3.64 4.25 -1.09
CA ARG A 134 -4.15 4.78 0.18
C ARG A 134 -5.66 4.67 0.18
N GLU A 135 -6.25 4.41 1.34
CA GLU A 135 -7.70 4.20 1.47
C GLU A 135 -8.26 3.27 0.38
N ASN A 136 -9.13 3.76 -0.50
CA ASN A 136 -9.71 3.01 -1.63
C ASN A 136 -9.21 3.50 -3.00
N TRP A 137 -8.06 4.16 -3.07
CA TRP A 137 -7.51 4.64 -4.32
C TRP A 137 -6.11 4.11 -4.61
N ILE A 138 -5.80 4.01 -5.89
CA ILE A 138 -4.51 3.57 -6.43
C ILE A 138 -3.88 4.75 -7.16
N ALA A 139 -2.68 5.15 -6.74
CA ALA A 139 -1.82 6.02 -7.53
C ALA A 139 -1.03 5.18 -8.52
N ILE A 140 -1.07 5.54 -9.78
CA ILE A 140 -0.35 4.86 -10.86
C ILE A 140 0.64 5.84 -11.48
N GLY A 141 1.90 5.43 -11.56
CA GLY A 141 2.97 6.21 -12.14
C GLY A 141 2.84 6.33 -13.66
N GLU A 142 3.07 7.54 -14.19
CA GLU A 142 3.07 7.77 -15.64
C GLU A 142 4.08 6.86 -16.36
N GLN A 143 5.24 6.56 -15.74
CA GLN A 143 6.23 5.65 -16.32
C GLN A 143 5.76 4.20 -16.36
N ALA A 144 4.98 3.73 -15.39
CA ALA A 144 4.40 2.40 -15.40
C ALA A 144 3.40 2.25 -16.55
N LEU A 145 2.56 3.27 -16.76
CA LEU A 145 1.62 3.31 -17.87
C LEU A 145 2.32 3.31 -19.23
N GLU A 146 3.43 4.02 -19.35
CA GLU A 146 4.18 4.16 -20.60
C GLU A 146 5.03 2.92 -20.93
N LYS A 147 5.76 2.37 -19.94
CA LYS A 147 6.85 1.42 -20.19
C LYS A 147 6.48 -0.03 -19.96
N MET A 148 5.53 -0.33 -19.09
CA MET A 148 5.14 -1.72 -18.78
C MET A 148 4.36 -2.34 -19.94
N SER A 149 4.55 -3.64 -20.15
CA SER A 149 3.66 -4.44 -20.98
C SER A 149 2.23 -4.45 -20.41
N ASP A 150 1.23 -4.80 -21.21
CA ASP A 150 -0.16 -4.95 -20.70
C ASP A 150 -0.23 -6.01 -19.58
N GLU A 151 0.58 -7.06 -19.68
CA GLU A 151 0.65 -8.15 -18.71
C GLU A 151 1.29 -7.69 -17.38
N ASP A 152 2.45 -7.03 -17.43
CA ASP A 152 3.12 -6.52 -16.23
C ASP A 152 2.29 -5.42 -15.56
N PHE A 153 1.61 -4.60 -16.36
CA PHE A 153 0.71 -3.58 -15.83
C PHE A 153 -0.52 -4.19 -15.15
N ALA A 154 -1.07 -5.30 -15.69
CA ALA A 154 -2.15 -6.03 -15.03
C ALA A 154 -1.69 -6.68 -13.73
N ARG A 155 -0.43 -7.19 -13.64
CA ARG A 155 0.16 -7.65 -12.37
C ARG A 155 0.27 -6.51 -11.36
N LEU A 156 0.75 -5.34 -11.78
CA LEU A 156 0.83 -4.15 -10.92
C LEU A 156 -0.56 -3.79 -10.36
N VAL A 157 -1.58 -3.70 -11.21
CA VAL A 157 -2.94 -3.38 -10.75
C VAL A 157 -3.49 -4.44 -9.80
N ALA A 158 -3.20 -5.73 -10.04
CA ALA A 158 -3.61 -6.81 -9.14
C ALA A 158 -2.90 -6.71 -7.78
N HIS A 159 -1.61 -6.37 -7.77
CA HIS A 159 -0.82 -6.10 -6.57
C HIS A 159 -1.47 -4.98 -5.73
N GLU A 160 -1.77 -3.87 -6.34
CA GLU A 160 -2.41 -2.73 -5.65
C GLU A 160 -3.82 -3.05 -5.13
N LEU A 161 -4.61 -3.83 -5.88
CA LEU A 161 -5.92 -4.28 -5.42
C LEU A 161 -5.82 -5.14 -4.16
N PHE A 162 -4.77 -5.94 -4.01
CA PHE A 162 -4.54 -6.72 -2.80
C PHE A 162 -4.45 -5.84 -1.57
N HIS A 163 -3.68 -4.76 -1.63
CA HIS A 163 -3.52 -3.79 -0.53
C HIS A 163 -4.85 -3.14 -0.11
N ILE A 164 -5.69 -2.79 -1.08
CA ILE A 164 -7.02 -2.23 -0.76
C ILE A 164 -7.89 -3.30 -0.09
N MET A 165 -7.87 -4.55 -0.57
CA MET A 165 -8.67 -5.64 0.02
C MET A 165 -8.23 -5.96 1.46
N THR A 166 -6.94 -6.05 1.75
CA THR A 166 -6.45 -6.31 3.11
C THR A 166 -6.74 -5.15 4.06
N ARG A 167 -6.75 -3.92 3.57
CA ARG A 167 -7.09 -2.72 4.34
C ARG A 167 -8.57 -2.67 4.69
N THR A 168 -9.45 -3.10 3.79
CA THR A 168 -10.90 -3.00 3.94
C THR A 168 -11.55 -4.25 4.54
N ASP A 169 -10.91 -5.41 4.43
CA ASP A 169 -11.43 -6.70 4.95
C ASP A 169 -10.39 -7.41 5.83
N LEU A 170 -10.58 -7.28 7.14
CA LEU A 170 -9.70 -7.92 8.13
C LEU A 170 -9.75 -9.46 8.06
N ALA A 171 -10.88 -10.05 7.66
CA ALA A 171 -10.98 -11.51 7.51
C ALA A 171 -10.15 -11.98 6.30
N PHE A 172 -10.21 -11.25 5.20
CA PHE A 172 -9.34 -11.47 4.04
C PHE A 172 -7.86 -11.35 4.43
N LYS A 173 -7.47 -10.29 5.16
CA LYS A 173 -6.11 -10.11 5.65
C LYS A 173 -5.65 -11.27 6.52
N LYS A 174 -6.43 -11.65 7.54
CA LYS A 174 -6.11 -12.78 8.43
C LYS A 174 -5.95 -14.09 7.65
N LYS A 175 -6.82 -14.35 6.69
CA LYS A 175 -6.79 -15.55 5.85
C LYS A 175 -5.51 -15.61 5.00
N THR A 176 -5.19 -14.55 4.28
CA THR A 176 -4.05 -14.52 3.36
C THR A 176 -2.71 -14.52 4.12
N TYR A 177 -2.58 -13.76 5.19
CA TYR A 177 -1.38 -13.74 6.03
C TYR A 177 -1.09 -15.09 6.68
N GLY A 178 -2.14 -15.84 7.06
CA GLY A 178 -2.01 -17.19 7.60
C GLY A 178 -1.31 -18.17 6.66
N ILE A 179 -1.38 -17.95 5.34
CA ILE A 179 -0.74 -18.82 4.33
C ILE A 179 0.79 -18.80 4.47
N ILE A 180 1.37 -17.65 4.77
CA ILE A 180 2.80 -17.49 5.04
C ILE A 180 3.13 -17.53 6.54
N GLY A 181 2.20 -18.03 7.37
CA GLY A 181 2.39 -18.24 8.81
C GLY A 181 2.40 -16.97 9.65
N PHE A 182 1.84 -15.87 9.14
CA PHE A 182 1.65 -14.65 9.93
C PHE A 182 0.29 -14.63 10.61
N THR A 183 0.30 -14.18 11.86
CA THR A 183 -0.89 -13.90 12.65
C THR A 183 -1.17 -12.40 12.64
N VAL A 184 -2.40 -12.02 12.31
CA VAL A 184 -2.85 -10.61 12.34
C VAL A 184 -3.58 -10.34 13.65
N LEU A 185 -3.12 -9.32 14.38
CA LEU A 185 -3.69 -8.85 15.63
C LEU A 185 -4.91 -7.93 15.39
N ASP A 186 -5.80 -7.84 16.36
CA ASP A 186 -6.95 -6.91 16.28
C ASP A 186 -6.55 -5.45 16.52
N ARG A 187 -5.34 -5.22 17.00
CA ARG A 187 -4.78 -3.89 17.28
C ARG A 187 -3.39 -3.72 16.66
N PRO A 188 -2.98 -2.50 16.29
CA PRO A 188 -1.62 -2.24 15.84
C PRO A 188 -0.60 -2.52 16.96
N ILE A 189 0.59 -2.93 16.54
CA ILE A 189 1.77 -3.02 17.42
C ILE A 189 2.25 -1.59 17.68
N VAL A 190 2.43 -1.25 18.95
CA VAL A 190 2.96 0.07 19.35
C VAL A 190 4.47 -0.03 19.47
N PHE A 191 5.17 0.72 18.64
CA PHE A 191 6.63 0.74 18.63
C PHE A 191 7.20 1.77 19.60
N PRO A 192 8.34 1.46 20.25
CA PRO A 192 9.09 2.42 21.05
C PRO A 192 9.62 3.59 20.20
N SER A 193 9.84 4.74 20.83
CA SER A 193 10.24 5.97 20.16
C SER A 193 11.57 5.87 19.42
N ASP A 194 12.52 5.08 19.93
CA ASP A 194 13.82 4.83 19.30
C ASP A 194 13.67 4.14 17.94
N LEU A 195 12.68 3.23 17.81
CA LEU A 195 12.37 2.58 16.54
C LEU A 195 11.47 3.47 15.66
N MET A 196 10.45 4.13 16.24
CA MET A 196 9.56 5.00 15.44
C MET A 196 10.29 6.07 14.65
N GLN A 197 11.39 6.60 15.16
CA GLN A 197 12.24 7.60 14.48
C GLN A 197 13.01 7.00 13.28
N LYS A 198 13.14 5.68 13.21
CA LYS A 198 13.88 4.95 12.19
C LYS A 198 12.97 4.22 11.19
N LEU A 199 11.70 4.01 11.53
CA LEU A 199 10.76 3.36 10.64
C LEU A 199 10.64 4.14 9.34
N ILE A 200 10.55 3.41 8.23
CA ILE A 200 10.19 3.97 6.94
C ILE A 200 8.70 3.73 6.75
N SER A 201 7.95 4.77 6.44
CA SER A 201 6.53 4.65 6.14
C SER A 201 6.30 4.05 4.76
N ASN A 202 5.34 3.12 4.66
CA ASN A 202 4.87 2.53 3.42
C ASN A 202 3.36 2.82 3.28
N PRO A 203 2.90 3.47 2.20
CA PRO A 203 1.49 3.78 2.00
C PRO A 203 0.62 2.52 1.90
N ASP A 204 1.18 1.41 1.43
CA ASP A 204 0.50 0.13 1.24
C ASP A 204 0.30 -0.63 2.56
N VAL A 205 1.18 -0.39 3.54
CA VAL A 205 1.14 -0.97 4.87
C VAL A 205 0.62 0.05 5.89
N SER A 206 -0.67 0.33 5.85
CA SER A 206 -1.30 1.31 6.75
C SER A 206 -1.30 0.90 8.22
N ARG A 207 -1.29 -0.42 8.52
CA ARG A 207 -1.27 -0.95 9.87
C ARG A 207 -0.19 -2.01 10.03
N ARG A 208 0.70 -1.81 11.00
CA ARG A 208 1.64 -2.84 11.46
C ARG A 208 1.00 -3.61 12.61
N ASP A 209 0.31 -4.69 12.27
CA ASP A 209 -0.52 -5.49 13.18
C ASP A 209 -0.32 -7.00 13.02
N SER A 210 0.81 -7.41 12.43
CA SER A 210 1.08 -8.82 12.18
C SER A 210 2.43 -9.25 12.72
N TYR A 211 2.54 -10.54 13.04
CA TYR A 211 3.77 -11.18 13.47
C TYR A 211 3.81 -12.63 12.99
N ALA A 212 4.99 -13.21 12.96
CA ALA A 212 5.20 -14.63 12.78
C ALA A 212 6.31 -15.15 13.69
N PRO A 213 6.33 -16.44 14.04
CA PRO A 213 7.47 -17.05 14.71
C PRO A 213 8.63 -17.18 13.72
N PHE A 214 9.81 -16.72 14.09
CA PHE A 214 11.07 -16.92 13.36
C PHE A 214 12.09 -17.61 14.24
N THR A 215 12.90 -18.49 13.63
CA THR A 215 13.97 -19.20 14.33
C THR A 215 15.25 -18.38 14.25
N ILE A 216 15.59 -17.70 15.36
CA ILE A 216 16.75 -16.82 15.50
C ILE A 216 17.66 -17.41 16.59
N GLU A 217 18.93 -17.65 16.26
CA GLU A 217 19.90 -18.27 17.18
C GLU A 217 19.39 -19.58 17.78
N GLY A 218 18.67 -20.38 16.99
CA GLY A 218 18.09 -21.66 17.40
C GLY A 218 16.86 -21.56 18.33
N LYS A 219 16.32 -20.35 18.55
CA LYS A 219 15.12 -20.11 19.36
C LYS A 219 14.01 -19.56 18.52
N SER A 220 12.79 -20.05 18.74
CA SER A 220 11.59 -19.48 18.11
C SER A 220 11.19 -18.21 18.81
N MET A 221 11.06 -17.10 18.07
CA MET A 221 10.66 -15.79 18.56
C MET A 221 9.54 -15.23 17.69
N ASN A 222 8.47 -14.73 18.29
CA ASN A 222 7.45 -13.98 17.57
C ASN A 222 8.02 -12.63 17.16
N CYS A 223 8.15 -12.37 15.87
CA CYS A 223 8.66 -11.11 15.37
C CYS A 223 7.67 -10.46 14.41
N THR A 224 7.55 -9.14 14.48
CA THR A 224 6.94 -8.33 13.42
C THR A 224 7.99 -7.89 12.43
N MET A 225 7.64 -7.83 11.14
CA MET A 225 8.50 -7.28 10.11
C MET A 225 8.34 -5.76 10.05
N VAL A 226 9.44 -5.06 9.82
CA VAL A 226 9.45 -3.62 9.62
C VAL A 226 10.46 -3.24 8.52
N ILE A 227 10.19 -2.15 7.82
CA ILE A 227 11.22 -1.44 7.06
C ILE A 227 11.71 -0.24 7.86
N TYR A 228 13.02 -0.09 7.92
CA TYR A 228 13.67 0.95 8.72
C TYR A 228 14.99 1.42 8.10
N THR A 229 15.50 2.52 8.61
CA THR A 229 16.86 3.00 8.31
C THR A 229 17.69 3.05 9.58
N ASP A 230 18.98 2.81 9.45
CA ASP A 230 19.95 2.93 10.55
C ASP A 230 20.75 4.24 10.50
N LYS A 231 20.50 5.09 9.52
CA LYS A 231 21.21 6.37 9.31
C LYS A 231 20.24 7.47 8.85
N PRO A 232 20.52 8.73 9.19
CA PRO A 232 19.74 9.86 8.67
C PRO A 232 19.92 9.99 7.17
N TYR A 233 18.98 10.69 6.53
CA TYR A 233 19.09 11.03 5.12
C TYR A 233 20.24 12.00 4.87
N THR A 234 21.05 11.75 3.87
CA THR A 234 22.11 12.62 3.39
C THR A 234 21.96 12.96 1.92
N GLU A 235 21.84 11.94 1.07
CA GLU A 235 21.68 12.06 -0.38
C GLU A 235 21.17 10.73 -0.98
N GLY A 236 20.72 10.75 -2.23
CA GLY A 236 20.30 9.54 -2.95
C GLY A 236 18.83 9.22 -2.82
N THR A 237 18.45 7.98 -3.12
CA THR A 237 17.07 7.53 -3.23
C THR A 237 16.64 6.69 -2.03
N LEU A 238 15.34 6.61 -1.78
CA LEU A 238 14.74 5.82 -0.69
C LEU A 238 15.25 4.37 -0.66
N SER A 239 15.37 3.72 -1.82
CA SER A 239 15.81 2.31 -1.93
C SER A 239 17.19 2.04 -1.33
N GLN A 240 18.07 3.05 -1.26
CA GLN A 240 19.42 2.92 -0.68
C GLN A 240 19.43 2.91 0.85
N TYR A 241 18.29 3.21 1.47
CA TYR A 241 18.14 3.32 2.93
C TYR A 241 17.29 2.20 3.52
N ILE A 242 16.48 1.53 2.70
CA ILE A 242 15.57 0.49 3.18
C ILE A 242 16.35 -0.69 3.73
N LYS A 243 16.12 -0.99 5.00
CA LYS A 243 16.52 -2.24 5.64
C LYS A 243 15.26 -2.96 6.13
N VAL A 244 15.26 -4.28 6.01
CA VAL A 244 14.22 -5.14 6.59
C VAL A 244 14.67 -5.58 7.96
N GLY A 245 13.79 -5.46 8.95
CA GLY A 245 14.04 -5.87 10.32
C GLY A 245 12.98 -6.82 10.85
N LEU A 246 13.43 -7.77 11.66
CA LEU A 246 12.57 -8.64 12.47
C LEU A 246 12.66 -8.15 13.92
N VAL A 247 11.57 -7.57 14.39
CA VAL A 247 11.48 -7.02 15.76
C VAL A 247 10.79 -8.03 16.66
N PRO A 248 11.52 -8.64 17.64
CA PRO A 248 10.93 -9.62 18.52
C PRO A 248 9.93 -8.98 19.48
N LEU A 249 8.86 -9.71 19.74
CA LEU A 249 7.75 -9.31 20.59
C LEU A 249 7.69 -10.18 21.85
N ASN A 250 7.33 -9.59 22.98
CA ASN A 250 7.02 -10.33 24.19
C ASN A 250 5.60 -10.94 24.13
N GLU A 251 5.16 -11.59 25.19
CA GLU A 251 3.84 -12.24 25.30
C GLU A 251 2.66 -11.26 25.17
N GLN A 252 2.87 -9.99 25.44
CA GLN A 252 1.88 -8.92 25.27
C GLN A 252 1.95 -8.24 23.88
N PHE A 253 2.75 -8.79 22.96
CA PHE A 253 3.03 -8.23 21.62
C PHE A 253 3.66 -6.84 21.66
N ILE A 254 4.51 -6.58 22.66
CA ILE A 254 5.30 -5.36 22.76
C ILE A 254 6.72 -5.65 22.29
N PRO A 255 7.33 -4.77 21.45
CA PRO A 255 8.72 -4.90 21.02
C PRO A 255 9.69 -5.02 22.19
N ILE A 256 10.60 -5.98 22.09
CA ILE A 256 11.62 -6.23 23.12
C ILE A 256 12.73 -5.19 22.99
N GLN A 257 13.09 -4.57 24.11
CA GLN A 257 14.19 -3.62 24.21
C GLN A 257 15.31 -4.18 25.11
N GLN A 258 16.55 -3.86 24.74
CA GLN A 258 17.73 -4.08 25.59
C GLN A 258 18.37 -2.72 25.88
N ASN A 259 18.49 -2.40 27.16
CA ASN A 259 19.01 -1.08 27.61
C ASN A 259 18.29 0.13 26.97
N GLY A 260 16.96 0.03 26.75
CA GLY A 260 16.15 1.11 26.15
C GLY A 260 16.26 1.21 24.62
N ILE A 261 16.94 0.28 23.94
CA ILE A 261 17.08 0.22 22.50
C ILE A 261 16.30 -1.01 21.99
N THR A 262 15.45 -0.81 21.00
CA THR A 262 14.67 -1.89 20.37
C THR A 262 15.59 -2.90 19.70
N THR A 263 15.42 -4.18 20.01
CA THR A 263 16.14 -5.27 19.35
C THR A 263 15.60 -5.46 17.95
N ILE A 264 16.47 -5.50 16.96
CA ILE A 264 16.13 -5.74 15.55
C ILE A 264 17.10 -6.80 15.01
N TYR A 265 16.55 -7.88 14.47
CA TYR A 265 17.32 -8.89 13.75
C TYR A 265 17.16 -8.67 12.26
N THR A 266 18.17 -9.08 11.47
CA THR A 266 18.07 -9.09 10.01
C THR A 266 17.40 -10.38 9.51
N PRO A 267 16.83 -10.41 8.30
CA PRO A 267 16.29 -11.62 7.71
C PRO A 267 17.29 -12.80 7.68
N GLU A 268 18.58 -12.52 7.48
CA GLU A 268 19.65 -13.53 7.43
C GLU A 268 19.91 -14.21 8.77
N GLN A 269 19.53 -13.57 9.89
CA GLN A 269 19.65 -14.15 11.23
C GLN A 269 18.52 -15.14 11.55
N ALA A 270 17.43 -15.13 10.76
CA ALA A 270 16.33 -16.07 10.88
C ALA A 270 16.51 -17.22 9.90
N SER A 271 16.83 -18.41 10.42
CA SER A 271 17.15 -19.59 9.60
C SER A 271 15.99 -20.10 8.73
N ASP A 272 14.76 -19.77 9.10
CA ASP A 272 13.51 -20.14 8.43
C ASP A 272 12.85 -18.97 7.65
N PHE A 273 13.53 -17.85 7.47
CA PHE A 273 12.97 -16.67 6.81
C PHE A 273 12.49 -16.98 5.38
N GLN A 274 13.36 -17.59 4.56
CA GLN A 274 13.02 -17.93 3.17
C GLN A 274 11.98 -19.05 3.04
N GLU A 275 11.93 -19.97 3.98
CA GLU A 275 10.90 -21.01 4.03
C GLU A 275 9.52 -20.38 4.22
N ARG A 276 9.43 -19.38 5.09
CA ARG A 276 8.21 -18.67 5.42
C ARG A 276 7.78 -17.71 4.30
N THR A 277 8.68 -16.86 3.84
CA THR A 277 8.36 -15.80 2.86
C THR A 277 8.27 -16.31 1.42
N GLY A 278 8.79 -17.51 1.15
CA GLY A 278 8.91 -18.02 -0.21
C GLY A 278 10.03 -17.34 -1.00
N LYS A 279 10.15 -17.73 -2.29
CA LYS A 279 11.20 -17.24 -3.21
C LYS A 279 10.63 -16.70 -4.52
N ASN A 280 9.33 -16.47 -4.60
CA ASN A 280 8.68 -16.00 -5.84
C ASN A 280 9.00 -14.55 -6.16
N THR A 281 9.37 -13.77 -5.14
CA THR A 281 9.76 -12.36 -5.26
C THR A 281 10.98 -12.05 -4.40
N ASN A 282 11.75 -11.05 -4.80
CA ASN A 282 12.79 -10.44 -3.97
C ASN A 282 12.23 -9.23 -3.17
N TYR A 283 10.98 -8.86 -3.38
CA TYR A 283 10.32 -7.76 -2.69
C TYR A 283 9.75 -8.24 -1.35
N VAL A 284 10.64 -8.67 -0.46
CA VAL A 284 10.31 -9.29 0.84
C VAL A 284 10.43 -8.27 1.99
N ILE A 285 9.92 -7.06 1.78
CA ILE A 285 10.04 -5.96 2.75
C ILE A 285 8.95 -5.97 3.83
N ASP A 286 7.82 -6.61 3.57
CA ASP A 286 6.67 -6.74 4.48
C ASP A 286 5.84 -7.97 4.07
N PRO A 287 5.13 -8.68 4.98
CA PRO A 287 4.23 -9.76 4.59
C PRO A 287 3.12 -9.30 3.64
N GLU A 288 2.67 -8.05 3.72
CA GLU A 288 1.71 -7.44 2.80
C GLU A 288 2.24 -7.47 1.36
N GLU A 289 3.49 -7.03 1.16
CA GLU A 289 4.12 -6.96 -0.16
C GLU A 289 4.39 -8.35 -0.74
N ILE A 290 4.86 -9.28 0.10
CA ILE A 290 5.09 -10.68 -0.31
C ILE A 290 3.78 -11.29 -0.83
N LEU A 291 2.68 -11.07 -0.13
CA LEU A 291 1.37 -11.62 -0.51
C LEU A 291 0.77 -10.89 -1.71
N ALA A 292 0.92 -9.58 -1.82
CA ALA A 292 0.47 -8.80 -2.98
C ALA A 292 1.16 -9.26 -4.27
N GLU A 293 2.47 -9.50 -4.22
CA GLU A 293 3.23 -10.07 -5.33
C GLU A 293 2.70 -11.46 -5.72
N ASN A 294 2.52 -12.37 -4.77
CA ASN A 294 2.01 -13.71 -5.05
C ASN A 294 0.54 -13.69 -5.52
N PHE A 295 -0.27 -12.77 -5.02
CA PHE A 295 -1.62 -12.54 -5.52
C PHE A 295 -1.61 -12.03 -6.96
N SER A 296 -0.68 -11.15 -7.32
CA SER A 296 -0.52 -10.68 -8.69
C SER A 296 -0.21 -11.84 -9.66
N TYR A 297 0.62 -12.81 -9.24
CA TYR A 297 0.92 -14.02 -10.01
C TYR A 297 -0.27 -14.99 -10.10
N LEU A 298 -1.14 -14.99 -9.10
CA LEU A 298 -2.41 -15.72 -9.16
C LEU A 298 -3.36 -15.12 -10.20
N MET A 299 -3.43 -13.80 -10.29
CA MET A 299 -4.29 -13.10 -11.26
C MET A 299 -3.73 -13.15 -12.68
N VAL A 300 -2.43 -12.94 -12.82
CA VAL A 300 -1.74 -12.93 -14.12
C VAL A 300 -0.51 -13.82 -14.01
N SER A 301 -0.66 -15.05 -14.50
CA SER A 301 0.35 -16.12 -14.37
C SER A 301 1.76 -15.63 -14.74
N LYS A 302 2.74 -16.01 -13.93
CA LYS A 302 4.16 -15.82 -14.19
C LYS A 302 4.82 -17.18 -14.37
N ALA A 303 5.59 -17.34 -15.44
CA ALA A 303 6.33 -18.56 -15.68
C ALA A 303 7.46 -18.74 -14.65
N ASP A 304 7.85 -20.00 -14.43
CA ASP A 304 9.07 -20.39 -13.67
C ASP A 304 9.14 -19.83 -12.24
N LEU A 305 8.01 -19.82 -11.52
CA LEU A 305 8.00 -19.44 -10.11
C LEU A 305 8.78 -20.45 -9.27
N PRO A 306 9.76 -20.02 -8.44
CA PRO A 306 10.53 -20.94 -7.58
C PRO A 306 9.66 -21.66 -6.54
N ASN A 307 8.56 -21.04 -6.07
CA ASN A 307 7.60 -21.59 -5.11
C ASN A 307 6.17 -21.48 -5.62
N PRO A 308 5.77 -22.23 -6.68
CA PRO A 308 4.41 -22.15 -7.22
C PRO A 308 3.34 -22.56 -6.20
N GLN A 309 3.70 -23.39 -5.20
CA GLN A 309 2.80 -23.83 -4.15
C GLN A 309 2.17 -22.67 -3.37
N LEU A 310 2.91 -21.59 -3.12
CA LEU A 310 2.37 -20.41 -2.43
C LEU A 310 1.23 -19.75 -3.20
N VAL A 311 1.35 -19.65 -4.53
CA VAL A 311 0.29 -19.12 -5.40
C VAL A 311 -0.90 -20.06 -5.44
N GLU A 312 -0.66 -21.39 -5.47
CA GLU A 312 -1.75 -22.38 -5.41
C GLU A 312 -2.51 -22.35 -4.09
N ASP A 313 -1.80 -22.20 -2.97
CA ASP A 313 -2.42 -22.13 -1.63
C ASP A 313 -3.24 -20.85 -1.46
N LEU A 314 -2.76 -19.72 -2.00
CA LEU A 314 -3.57 -18.50 -2.13
C LEU A 314 -4.86 -18.78 -2.94
N GLY A 315 -4.74 -19.38 -4.09
CA GLY A 315 -5.89 -19.73 -4.93
C GLY A 315 -6.92 -20.61 -4.20
N LYS A 316 -6.46 -21.69 -3.55
CA LYS A 316 -7.31 -22.58 -2.74
C LYS A 316 -7.99 -21.84 -1.58
N ALA A 317 -7.24 -21.01 -0.86
CA ALA A 317 -7.79 -20.22 0.24
C ALA A 317 -8.87 -19.25 -0.25
N LEU A 318 -8.69 -18.63 -1.41
CA LEU A 318 -9.62 -17.64 -1.96
C LEU A 318 -10.82 -18.24 -2.73
N GLN A 319 -10.87 -19.56 -2.94
CA GLN A 319 -12.04 -20.27 -3.48
C GLN A 319 -13.07 -20.61 -2.40
N ASN A 320 -12.65 -20.68 -1.14
CA ASN A 320 -13.46 -21.04 0.03
C ASN A 320 -13.91 -19.77 0.78
#